data_1312d9dc29f9dad396f44daef6084f36
#
_entry.id   1312d9dc29f9dad396f44daef6084f36
#
_cell.length_a   1.000
_cell.length_b   1.000
_cell.length_c   1.000
_cell.angle_alpha   90.00
_cell.angle_beta   90.00
_cell.angle_gamma   90.00
#
_symmetry.space_group_name_H-M   'P 1'
#
loop_
_entity.id
_entity.type
_entity.pdbx_description
1 polymer ?
#
loop_
_entity_poly.entity_id
_entity_poly.type
_entity_poly.pdbx_seq_one_letter_code
_entity_poly.pdbx_strand_id
1 'polypeptide(L)'
;VGNSAVDSVPAGYSTAYLQKGEKLTIEQLLHVLLIPSANDAANVLAEHVGGSIANFANMMNSKAKEIGCENTNFKNPSGIHDENHYSTAYDLSLIARHAMQFQTIKDIVQKTVYNLPKTDKYNSDNRIFYNTNLLLSHHSPDDYYYPYATGLKTGYTNPAKDCIIATAKKDDLELIAVILGAEDTNGSLVPKFLDCKKLFEYGFSNYSYKNIKKANSVVTKVSVLGATEDTKNLNILVKNDINVFLENNFDINNLEPKLELDTPLVAPIKGGSTIGKITYDIDGIIYTSELIAETDVNIVNFVLIIFRLGLILLVIFIFFAIFRRS
;
A
#
# COMPACT_ATOMS: atom_id res chain seq x y z
N VAL A 1 -22.89 23.31 -8.24
CA VAL A 1 -22.91 22.67 -9.58
C VAL A 1 -22.87 23.75 -10.65
N GLY A 2 -21.77 23.78 -11.41
CA GLY A 2 -21.59 24.68 -12.55
C GLY A 2 -22.40 24.29 -13.77
N ASN A 3 -22.63 25.25 -14.67
CA ASN A 3 -23.35 24.99 -15.91
C ASN A 3 -22.57 24.08 -16.84
N SER A 4 -21.25 24.33 -17.01
CA SER A 4 -20.37 23.56 -17.88
C SER A 4 -20.23 22.11 -17.45
N ALA A 5 -20.20 21.84 -16.15
CA ALA A 5 -20.08 20.47 -15.63
C ALA A 5 -21.26 19.57 -16.04
N VAL A 6 -22.47 20.11 -16.09
CA VAL A 6 -23.68 19.36 -16.50
C VAL A 6 -23.80 19.31 -18.01
N ASP A 7 -23.62 20.46 -18.69
CA ASP A 7 -23.82 20.56 -20.15
C ASP A 7 -22.77 19.78 -20.95
N SER A 8 -21.61 19.49 -20.39
CA SER A 8 -20.53 18.75 -21.06
C SER A 8 -20.70 17.23 -21.04
N VAL A 9 -21.73 16.70 -20.35
CA VAL A 9 -22.00 15.24 -20.38
C VAL A 9 -22.91 14.93 -21.58
N PRO A 10 -22.45 14.11 -22.54
CA PRO A 10 -23.27 13.75 -23.70
C PRO A 10 -24.49 12.90 -23.30
N ALA A 11 -25.55 12.97 -24.09
CA ALA A 11 -26.74 12.16 -23.89
C ALA A 11 -26.41 10.65 -23.91
N GLY A 12 -27.04 9.89 -23.01
CA GLY A 12 -26.84 8.44 -22.91
C GLY A 12 -25.71 8.01 -21.95
N TYR A 13 -24.91 8.95 -21.44
CA TYR A 13 -23.93 8.65 -20.41
C TYR A 13 -24.56 8.69 -19.00
N SER A 14 -23.95 7.94 -18.06
CA SER A 14 -24.44 7.89 -16.67
C SER A 14 -24.32 9.25 -15.99
N THR A 15 -25.41 9.69 -15.34
CA THR A 15 -25.46 10.96 -14.57
C THR A 15 -26.21 10.74 -13.25
N ALA A 16 -25.95 11.63 -12.28
CA ALA A 16 -26.76 11.74 -11.08
C ALA A 16 -27.92 12.76 -11.27
N TYR A 17 -28.13 13.25 -12.50
CA TYR A 17 -29.12 14.27 -12.84
C TYR A 17 -28.96 15.54 -12.01
N LEU A 18 -27.70 15.96 -11.80
CA LEU A 18 -27.38 17.18 -11.06
C LEU A 18 -27.93 18.42 -11.77
N GLN A 19 -28.50 19.33 -11.01
CA GLN A 19 -29.07 20.53 -11.55
C GLN A 19 -28.12 21.73 -11.40
N LYS A 20 -28.12 22.62 -12.39
CA LYS A 20 -27.35 23.88 -12.35
C LYS A 20 -27.67 24.69 -11.11
N GLY A 21 -26.63 25.10 -10.38
CA GLY A 21 -26.74 25.80 -9.11
C GLY A 21 -27.13 24.93 -7.91
N GLU A 22 -27.30 23.62 -8.07
CA GLU A 22 -27.52 22.69 -6.97
C GLU A 22 -26.33 22.68 -6.01
N LYS A 23 -26.59 22.68 -4.71
CA LYS A 23 -25.56 22.66 -3.66
C LYS A 23 -25.42 21.26 -3.08
N LEU A 24 -24.23 20.70 -3.20
CA LEU A 24 -23.86 19.40 -2.68
C LEU A 24 -22.53 19.47 -1.95
N THR A 25 -22.33 18.60 -0.98
CA THR A 25 -21.02 18.40 -0.36
C THR A 25 -20.10 17.60 -1.28
N ILE A 26 -18.79 17.72 -1.08
CA ILE A 26 -17.79 16.88 -1.78
C ILE A 26 -18.08 15.39 -1.54
N GLU A 27 -18.44 15.02 -0.32
CA GLU A 27 -18.76 13.64 0.03
C GLU A 27 -19.99 13.13 -0.76
N GLN A 28 -21.05 13.91 -0.90
CA GLN A 28 -22.22 13.57 -1.71
C GLN A 28 -21.83 13.37 -3.19
N LEU A 29 -20.99 14.26 -3.73
CA LEU A 29 -20.49 14.13 -5.09
C LEU A 29 -19.62 12.89 -5.29
N LEU A 30 -18.75 12.55 -4.32
CA LEU A 30 -17.96 11.33 -4.36
C LEU A 30 -18.84 10.07 -4.34
N HIS A 31 -19.92 10.06 -3.56
CA HIS A 31 -20.84 8.92 -3.56
C HIS A 31 -21.48 8.69 -4.93
N VAL A 32 -22.02 9.74 -5.55
CA VAL A 32 -22.67 9.59 -6.87
C VAL A 32 -21.67 9.45 -8.02
N LEU A 33 -20.41 9.84 -7.83
CA LEU A 33 -19.33 9.54 -8.77
C LEU A 33 -18.94 8.05 -8.71
N LEU A 34 -18.72 7.52 -7.51
CA LEU A 34 -18.10 6.20 -7.34
C LEU A 34 -19.12 5.05 -7.41
N ILE A 35 -20.35 5.28 -6.95
CA ILE A 35 -21.40 4.25 -6.91
C ILE A 35 -22.08 4.09 -8.27
N PRO A 36 -22.87 5.05 -8.81
CA PRO A 36 -23.52 4.92 -10.11
C PRO A 36 -22.64 5.36 -11.29
N SER A 37 -21.42 5.82 -11.03
CA SER A 37 -20.52 6.31 -12.09
C SER A 37 -21.01 7.60 -12.78
N ALA A 38 -21.51 8.56 -12.02
CA ALA A 38 -22.07 9.79 -12.56
C ALA A 38 -21.01 10.74 -13.16
N ASN A 39 -21.09 10.99 -14.48
CA ASN A 39 -20.13 11.83 -15.20
C ASN A 39 -20.29 13.33 -14.85
N ASP A 40 -21.50 13.79 -14.60
CA ASP A 40 -21.77 15.15 -14.12
C ASP A 40 -21.11 15.42 -12.77
N ALA A 41 -21.14 14.46 -11.84
CA ALA A 41 -20.43 14.60 -10.56
C ALA A 41 -18.90 14.66 -10.73
N ALA A 42 -18.35 13.86 -11.66
CA ALA A 42 -16.92 13.92 -12.00
C ALA A 42 -16.51 15.32 -12.48
N ASN A 43 -17.31 15.90 -13.39
CA ASN A 43 -17.07 17.22 -13.93
C ASN A 43 -17.22 18.33 -12.86
N VAL A 44 -18.23 18.24 -11.98
CA VAL A 44 -18.42 19.20 -10.87
C VAL A 44 -17.22 19.17 -9.92
N LEU A 45 -16.73 18.00 -9.55
CA LEU A 45 -15.54 17.88 -8.70
C LEU A 45 -14.30 18.42 -9.41
N ALA A 46 -14.15 18.13 -10.71
CA ALA A 46 -13.04 18.63 -11.52
C ALA A 46 -13.02 20.17 -11.61
N GLU A 47 -14.17 20.79 -11.85
CA GLU A 47 -14.28 22.26 -11.86
C GLU A 47 -13.99 22.86 -10.47
N HIS A 48 -14.48 22.23 -9.41
CA HIS A 48 -14.27 22.71 -8.05
C HIS A 48 -12.79 22.66 -7.63
N VAL A 49 -12.09 21.58 -7.94
CA VAL A 49 -10.70 21.36 -7.52
C VAL A 49 -9.71 22.01 -8.49
N GLY A 50 -9.94 21.86 -9.79
CA GLY A 50 -9.04 22.30 -10.85
C GLY A 50 -9.37 23.67 -11.43
N GLY A 51 -10.51 24.27 -11.08
CA GLY A 51 -11.02 25.48 -11.71
C GLY A 51 -11.57 25.28 -13.13
N SER A 52 -11.22 24.18 -13.79
CA SER A 52 -11.76 23.72 -15.06
C SER A 52 -11.52 22.21 -15.25
N ILE A 53 -12.35 21.58 -16.11
CA ILE A 53 -12.21 20.17 -16.49
C ILE A 53 -10.82 19.91 -17.09
N ALA A 54 -10.35 20.78 -17.99
CA ALA A 54 -9.06 20.63 -18.64
C ALA A 54 -7.88 20.73 -17.65
N ASN A 55 -7.92 21.70 -16.74
CA ASN A 55 -6.87 21.84 -15.73
C ASN A 55 -6.87 20.65 -14.76
N PHE A 56 -8.04 20.14 -14.38
CA PHE A 56 -8.13 18.95 -13.56
C PHE A 56 -7.55 17.71 -14.26
N ALA A 57 -7.77 17.53 -15.57
CA ALA A 57 -7.13 16.47 -16.34
C ALA A 57 -5.60 16.58 -16.32
N ASN A 58 -5.03 17.78 -16.36
CA ASN A 58 -3.60 17.99 -16.17
C ASN A 58 -3.12 17.60 -14.78
N MET A 59 -3.92 17.91 -13.73
CA MET A 59 -3.63 17.47 -12.36
C MET A 59 -3.67 15.95 -12.23
N MET A 60 -4.65 15.28 -12.88
CA MET A 60 -4.72 13.80 -12.93
C MET A 60 -3.47 13.22 -13.56
N ASN A 61 -3.00 13.73 -14.68
CA ASN A 61 -1.79 13.28 -15.35
C ASN A 61 -0.54 13.50 -14.50
N SER A 62 -0.45 14.63 -13.81
CA SER A 62 0.65 14.91 -12.88
C SER A 62 0.66 13.90 -11.72
N LYS A 63 -0.52 13.60 -11.14
CA LYS A 63 -0.65 12.62 -10.07
C LYS A 63 -0.34 11.20 -10.56
N ALA A 64 -0.79 10.82 -11.75
CA ALA A 64 -0.46 9.53 -12.35
C ALA A 64 1.06 9.32 -12.45
N LYS A 65 1.79 10.32 -12.95
CA LYS A 65 3.26 10.29 -13.00
C LYS A 65 3.90 10.19 -11.61
N GLU A 66 3.39 10.97 -10.64
CA GLU A 66 3.91 10.95 -9.25
C GLU A 66 3.80 9.56 -8.61
N ILE A 67 2.74 8.81 -8.91
CA ILE A 67 2.54 7.46 -8.37
C ILE A 67 3.16 6.34 -9.24
N GLY A 68 3.90 6.70 -10.30
CA GLY A 68 4.68 5.78 -11.11
C GLY A 68 4.00 5.24 -12.37
N CYS A 69 2.89 5.87 -12.83
CA CYS A 69 2.28 5.49 -14.10
C CYS A 69 3.12 6.01 -15.28
N GLU A 70 3.45 5.12 -16.22
CA GLU A 70 4.29 5.44 -17.39
C GLU A 70 3.49 5.51 -18.69
N ASN A 71 2.35 4.80 -18.77
CA ASN A 71 1.57 4.63 -19.99
C ASN A 71 0.11 5.07 -19.79
N THR A 72 -0.07 6.23 -19.13
CA THR A 72 -1.38 6.79 -18.81
C THR A 72 -1.48 8.24 -19.25
N ASN A 73 -2.57 8.58 -19.91
CA ASN A 73 -2.93 9.97 -20.25
C ASN A 73 -4.43 10.20 -20.13
N PHE A 74 -4.83 11.07 -19.22
CA PHE A 74 -6.20 11.47 -19.00
C PHE A 74 -6.53 12.75 -19.77
N LYS A 75 -7.68 12.77 -20.48
CA LYS A 75 -8.21 13.92 -21.21
C LYS A 75 -9.41 14.55 -20.51
N ASN A 76 -10.08 13.79 -19.64
CA ASN A 76 -11.23 14.22 -18.86
C ASN A 76 -11.34 13.43 -17.55
N PRO A 77 -12.12 13.92 -16.56
CA PRO A 77 -12.24 13.26 -15.25
C PRO A 77 -13.22 12.09 -15.23
N SER A 78 -14.04 11.93 -16.26
CA SER A 78 -15.15 10.99 -16.27
C SER A 78 -14.85 9.67 -17.00
N GLY A 79 -13.79 9.63 -17.83
CA GLY A 79 -13.47 8.49 -18.66
C GLY A 79 -14.28 8.40 -19.96
N ILE A 80 -15.01 9.47 -20.33
CA ILE A 80 -15.61 9.57 -21.66
C ILE A 80 -14.52 9.45 -22.71
N HIS A 81 -14.81 8.69 -23.76
CA HIS A 81 -13.82 8.36 -24.78
C HIS A 81 -13.21 9.59 -25.47
N ASP A 82 -11.91 9.56 -25.60
CA ASP A 82 -11.08 10.43 -26.42
C ASP A 82 -9.91 9.56 -26.93
N GLU A 83 -9.48 9.74 -28.17
CA GLU A 83 -8.41 8.94 -28.78
C GLU A 83 -7.08 9.01 -28.02
N ASN A 84 -6.86 10.11 -27.28
CA ASN A 84 -5.69 10.35 -26.45
C ASN A 84 -5.93 10.04 -24.96
N HIS A 85 -7.08 9.43 -24.61
CA HIS A 85 -7.38 9.00 -23.25
C HIS A 85 -7.10 7.51 -23.13
N TYR A 86 -5.96 7.15 -22.53
CA TYR A 86 -5.51 5.77 -22.43
C TYR A 86 -4.83 5.47 -21.11
N SER A 87 -4.78 4.20 -20.77
CA SER A 87 -4.06 3.66 -19.63
C SER A 87 -3.72 2.18 -19.88
N THR A 88 -3.02 1.55 -18.94
CA THR A 88 -2.73 0.11 -18.92
C THR A 88 -3.30 -0.51 -17.64
N ALA A 89 -3.44 -1.84 -17.65
CA ALA A 89 -3.88 -2.58 -16.46
C ALA A 89 -2.89 -2.37 -15.28
N TYR A 90 -1.60 -2.30 -15.59
CA TYR A 90 -0.57 -2.03 -14.57
C TYR A 90 -0.71 -0.64 -13.96
N ASP A 91 -0.78 0.41 -14.78
CA ASP A 91 -0.92 1.78 -14.30
C ASP A 91 -2.21 1.97 -13.49
N LEU A 92 -3.33 1.38 -13.95
CA LEU A 92 -4.59 1.42 -13.21
C LEU A 92 -4.50 0.66 -11.88
N SER A 93 -3.67 -0.38 -11.77
CA SER A 93 -3.40 -1.04 -10.49
C SER A 93 -2.66 -0.13 -9.51
N LEU A 94 -1.72 0.70 -10.00
CA LEU A 94 -1.02 1.71 -9.19
C LEU A 94 -1.99 2.79 -8.70
N ILE A 95 -2.88 3.27 -9.59
CA ILE A 95 -3.93 4.25 -9.24
C ILE A 95 -4.87 3.66 -8.19
N ALA A 96 -5.32 2.42 -8.38
CA ALA A 96 -6.18 1.72 -7.43
C ALA A 96 -5.52 1.57 -6.06
N ARG A 97 -4.25 1.13 -6.03
CA ARG A 97 -3.46 1.00 -4.79
C ARG A 97 -3.33 2.33 -4.06
N HIS A 98 -3.12 3.42 -4.80
CA HIS A 98 -3.09 4.77 -4.22
C HIS A 98 -4.46 5.19 -3.68
N ALA A 99 -5.53 5.01 -4.45
CA ALA A 99 -6.89 5.37 -4.04
C ALA A 99 -7.35 4.59 -2.79
N MET A 100 -7.00 3.31 -2.70
CA MET A 100 -7.35 2.45 -1.56
C MET A 100 -6.55 2.75 -0.28
N GLN A 101 -5.66 3.72 -0.27
CA GLN A 101 -5.06 4.26 0.97
C GLN A 101 -6.01 5.20 1.72
N PHE A 102 -7.02 5.76 1.03
CA PHE A 102 -7.96 6.72 1.61
C PHE A 102 -9.20 6.01 2.17
N GLN A 103 -9.43 6.12 3.48
CA GLN A 103 -10.54 5.46 4.15
C GLN A 103 -11.90 5.89 3.57
N THR A 104 -12.08 7.17 3.24
CA THR A 104 -13.30 7.68 2.59
C THR A 104 -13.61 6.94 1.28
N ILE A 105 -12.61 6.66 0.46
CA ILE A 105 -12.79 5.90 -0.78
C ILE A 105 -13.22 4.48 -0.47
N LYS A 106 -12.52 3.79 0.44
CA LYS A 106 -12.88 2.43 0.89
C LYS A 106 -14.33 2.36 1.36
N ASP A 107 -14.76 3.31 2.18
CA ASP A 107 -16.11 3.35 2.76
C ASP A 107 -17.21 3.59 1.71
N ILE A 108 -16.88 4.32 0.65
CA ILE A 108 -17.85 4.60 -0.43
C ILE A 108 -17.96 3.42 -1.40
N VAL A 109 -16.82 2.91 -1.91
CA VAL A 109 -16.80 1.97 -3.03
C VAL A 109 -17.37 0.59 -2.70
N GLN A 110 -17.44 0.22 -1.44
CA GLN A 110 -18.04 -1.04 -0.99
C GLN A 110 -19.56 -0.95 -0.77
N LYS A 111 -20.16 0.25 -0.83
CA LYS A 111 -21.62 0.41 -0.70
C LYS A 111 -22.32 -0.10 -1.95
N THR A 112 -23.38 -0.89 -1.76
CA THR A 112 -24.21 -1.40 -2.85
C THR A 112 -25.25 -0.40 -3.32
N VAL A 113 -25.66 0.52 -2.44
CA VAL A 113 -26.68 1.53 -2.70
C VAL A 113 -26.36 2.83 -1.96
N TYR A 114 -26.73 3.93 -2.57
CA TYR A 114 -26.66 5.26 -1.95
C TYR A 114 -27.93 6.05 -2.26
N ASN A 115 -28.55 6.65 -1.23
CA ASN A 115 -29.66 7.58 -1.39
C ASN A 115 -29.11 9.00 -1.22
N LEU A 116 -29.08 9.78 -2.30
CA LEU A 116 -28.65 11.17 -2.26
C LEU A 116 -29.76 12.03 -1.59
N PRO A 117 -29.44 12.69 -0.46
CA PRO A 117 -30.43 13.50 0.26
C PRO A 117 -31.01 14.63 -0.58
N LYS A 118 -32.14 15.18 -0.12
CA LYS A 118 -32.72 16.41 -0.67
C LYS A 118 -31.70 17.52 -0.76
N THR A 119 -31.86 18.33 -1.81
CA THR A 119 -31.08 19.56 -2.01
C THR A 119 -32.00 20.74 -2.24
N ASP A 120 -31.43 21.92 -2.36
CA ASP A 120 -32.18 23.16 -2.68
C ASP A 120 -32.86 23.09 -4.07
N LYS A 121 -32.40 22.22 -4.95
CA LYS A 121 -32.96 22.05 -6.32
C LYS A 121 -33.80 20.80 -6.47
N TYR A 122 -33.65 19.82 -5.56
CA TYR A 122 -34.29 18.52 -5.67
C TYR A 122 -35.00 18.15 -4.35
N ASN A 123 -36.29 18.44 -4.30
CA ASN A 123 -37.11 18.23 -3.09
C ASN A 123 -37.72 16.80 -3.02
N SER A 124 -36.93 15.77 -3.25
CA SER A 124 -37.36 14.38 -3.13
C SER A 124 -36.28 13.55 -2.45
N ASP A 125 -36.68 12.62 -1.59
CA ASP A 125 -35.79 11.65 -0.93
C ASP A 125 -35.55 10.40 -1.79
N ASN A 126 -35.99 10.38 -3.06
CA ASN A 126 -35.97 9.20 -3.91
C ASN A 126 -34.87 9.26 -4.98
N ARG A 127 -33.70 9.82 -4.66
CA ARG A 127 -32.52 9.77 -5.53
C ARG A 127 -31.64 8.59 -5.15
N ILE A 128 -32.16 7.38 -5.40
CA ILE A 128 -31.49 6.12 -5.04
C ILE A 128 -30.59 5.67 -6.20
N PHE A 129 -29.33 5.42 -5.91
CA PHE A 129 -28.31 4.98 -6.85
C PHE A 129 -27.76 3.62 -6.41
N TYR A 130 -27.57 2.72 -7.37
CA TYR A 130 -27.00 1.40 -7.16
C TYR A 130 -25.58 1.34 -7.68
N ASN A 131 -24.75 0.56 -6.99
CA ASN A 131 -23.37 0.37 -7.41
C ASN A 131 -23.31 -0.46 -8.71
N THR A 132 -22.51 -0.01 -9.64
CA THR A 132 -22.28 -0.68 -10.91
C THR A 132 -21.39 -1.92 -10.78
N ASN A 133 -20.72 -2.11 -9.64
CA ASN A 133 -19.91 -3.29 -9.35
C ASN A 133 -20.77 -4.43 -8.77
N LEU A 134 -21.18 -5.34 -9.64
CA LEU A 134 -22.06 -6.45 -9.27
C LEU A 134 -21.38 -7.51 -8.38
N LEU A 135 -20.06 -7.49 -8.23
CA LEU A 135 -19.37 -8.34 -7.26
C LEU A 135 -19.80 -8.08 -5.81
N LEU A 136 -20.35 -6.89 -5.52
CA LEU A 136 -20.75 -6.46 -4.19
C LEU A 136 -22.20 -6.87 -3.84
N SER A 137 -23.04 -7.21 -4.81
CA SER A 137 -24.48 -7.36 -4.62
C SER A 137 -24.93 -8.81 -4.61
N HIS A 138 -25.56 -9.24 -3.51
CA HIS A 138 -26.26 -10.54 -3.41
C HIS A 138 -27.48 -10.67 -4.34
N HIS A 139 -27.98 -9.54 -4.85
CA HIS A 139 -29.12 -9.50 -5.78
C HIS A 139 -28.67 -9.43 -7.24
N SER A 140 -27.37 -9.65 -7.49
CA SER A 140 -26.83 -9.71 -8.84
C SER A 140 -27.40 -10.92 -9.59
N PRO A 141 -27.89 -10.78 -10.83
CA PRO A 141 -28.12 -11.93 -11.70
C PRO A 141 -26.81 -12.68 -11.95
N ASP A 142 -26.92 -13.92 -12.37
CA ASP A 142 -25.79 -14.72 -12.88
C ASP A 142 -24.63 -14.98 -11.89
N ASP A 143 -24.91 -14.97 -10.58
CA ASP A 143 -23.95 -15.32 -9.52
C ASP A 143 -22.62 -14.52 -9.57
N TYR A 144 -22.72 -13.21 -9.92
CA TYR A 144 -21.54 -12.33 -9.90
C TYR A 144 -21.05 -12.01 -8.49
N TYR A 145 -21.91 -12.12 -7.48
CA TYR A 145 -21.52 -11.82 -6.10
C TYR A 145 -20.26 -12.56 -5.68
N TYR A 146 -19.35 -11.82 -5.03
CA TYR A 146 -18.13 -12.36 -4.48
C TYR A 146 -17.95 -11.88 -3.00
N PRO A 147 -17.99 -12.79 -2.03
CA PRO A 147 -18.10 -12.44 -0.61
C PRO A 147 -16.89 -11.64 -0.07
N TYR A 148 -15.77 -11.70 -0.76
CA TYR A 148 -14.55 -10.98 -0.38
C TYR A 148 -14.38 -9.66 -1.12
N ALA A 149 -15.25 -9.29 -2.07
CA ALA A 149 -15.16 -8.06 -2.82
C ALA A 149 -15.31 -6.82 -1.92
N THR A 150 -14.45 -5.82 -2.12
CA THR A 150 -14.42 -4.57 -1.35
C THR A 150 -14.53 -3.31 -2.21
N GLY A 151 -14.64 -3.43 -3.51
CA GLY A 151 -14.74 -2.33 -4.49
C GLY A 151 -14.21 -2.78 -5.86
N LEU A 152 -13.80 -1.95 -6.78
CA LEU A 152 -13.57 -0.53 -6.74
C LEU A 152 -14.47 0.19 -7.74
N LYS A 153 -14.18 0.09 -9.08
CA LYS A 153 -14.85 0.87 -10.11
C LYS A 153 -14.98 0.12 -11.43
N THR A 154 -16.14 0.21 -12.03
CA THR A 154 -16.41 -0.29 -13.39
C THR A 154 -16.32 0.84 -14.42
N GLY A 155 -16.12 0.48 -15.68
CA GLY A 155 -16.14 1.40 -16.81
C GLY A 155 -16.63 0.70 -18.07
N TYR A 156 -17.25 1.48 -18.96
CA TYR A 156 -17.65 1.04 -20.30
C TYR A 156 -17.66 2.20 -21.26
N THR A 157 -17.08 2.02 -22.42
CA THR A 157 -17.32 2.80 -23.65
C THR A 157 -17.27 1.84 -24.81
N ASN A 158 -17.89 2.19 -25.94
CA ASN A 158 -17.87 1.30 -27.12
C ASN A 158 -16.44 0.91 -27.56
N PRO A 159 -15.44 1.81 -27.58
CA PRO A 159 -14.08 1.43 -27.92
C PRO A 159 -13.36 0.66 -26.81
N ALA A 160 -13.56 1.02 -25.52
CA ALA A 160 -12.87 0.39 -24.39
C ALA A 160 -13.49 -0.93 -23.96
N LYS A 161 -14.72 -1.22 -24.38
CA LYS A 161 -15.51 -2.39 -23.95
C LYS A 161 -15.73 -2.40 -22.42
N ASP A 162 -15.98 -3.56 -21.86
CA ASP A 162 -16.17 -3.73 -20.43
C ASP A 162 -14.83 -3.68 -19.68
N CYS A 163 -14.76 -2.76 -18.72
CA CYS A 163 -13.59 -2.59 -17.86
C CYS A 163 -13.99 -2.63 -16.39
N ILE A 164 -13.10 -3.12 -15.56
CA ILE A 164 -13.24 -3.06 -14.09
C ILE A 164 -11.87 -3.03 -13.41
N ILE A 165 -11.79 -2.22 -12.39
CA ILE A 165 -10.82 -2.38 -11.32
C ILE A 165 -11.61 -2.92 -10.14
N ALA A 166 -11.29 -4.12 -9.67
CA ALA A 166 -11.91 -4.73 -8.51
C ALA A 166 -10.90 -4.91 -7.39
N THR A 167 -11.40 -4.84 -6.15
CA THR A 167 -10.62 -5.13 -4.95
C THR A 167 -11.30 -6.21 -4.14
N ALA A 168 -10.52 -7.06 -3.51
CA ALA A 168 -11.01 -8.09 -2.60
C ALA A 168 -10.07 -8.25 -1.41
N LYS A 169 -10.65 -8.61 -0.25
CA LYS A 169 -9.91 -8.89 0.97
C LYS A 169 -10.38 -10.21 1.56
N LYS A 170 -9.42 -11.09 1.81
CA LYS A 170 -9.63 -12.35 2.52
C LYS A 170 -8.52 -12.49 3.55
N ASP A 171 -8.89 -12.62 4.81
CA ASP A 171 -7.98 -12.61 5.94
C ASP A 171 -7.07 -11.34 5.91
N ASP A 172 -5.77 -11.50 5.93
CA ASP A 172 -4.80 -10.41 5.87
C ASP A 172 -4.38 -10.02 4.45
N LEU A 173 -4.90 -10.72 3.43
CA LEU A 173 -4.52 -10.50 2.04
C LEU A 173 -5.53 -9.62 1.32
N GLU A 174 -5.05 -8.50 0.76
CA GLU A 174 -5.80 -7.60 -0.10
C GLU A 174 -5.29 -7.71 -1.54
N LEU A 175 -6.18 -7.93 -2.50
CA LEU A 175 -5.86 -8.08 -3.91
C LEU A 175 -6.57 -7.02 -4.75
N ILE A 176 -5.92 -6.62 -5.84
CA ILE A 176 -6.46 -5.76 -6.88
C ILE A 176 -6.46 -6.55 -8.20
N ALA A 177 -7.60 -6.62 -8.86
CA ALA A 177 -7.74 -7.16 -10.21
C ALA A 177 -8.11 -6.04 -11.17
N VAL A 178 -7.43 -5.97 -12.31
CA VAL A 178 -7.74 -5.01 -13.38
C VAL A 178 -8.04 -5.77 -14.67
N ILE A 179 -9.23 -5.55 -15.20
CA ILE A 179 -9.67 -6.12 -16.47
C ILE A 179 -10.03 -4.97 -17.40
N LEU A 180 -9.45 -4.99 -18.58
CA LEU A 180 -9.70 -4.01 -19.65
C LEU A 180 -10.17 -4.73 -20.91
N GLY A 181 -11.13 -4.14 -21.62
CA GLY A 181 -11.57 -4.62 -22.91
C GLY A 181 -12.25 -5.99 -22.90
N ALA A 182 -12.92 -6.34 -21.79
CA ALA A 182 -13.65 -7.61 -21.75
C ALA A 182 -14.84 -7.58 -22.71
N GLU A 183 -14.95 -8.64 -23.54
CA GLU A 183 -16.04 -8.81 -24.48
C GLU A 183 -16.78 -10.10 -24.17
N ASP A 184 -18.12 -10.03 -24.17
CA ASP A 184 -18.95 -11.22 -24.15
C ASP A 184 -19.06 -11.77 -25.56
N THR A 185 -18.40 -12.90 -25.81
CA THR A 185 -18.47 -13.60 -27.08
C THR A 185 -19.77 -14.43 -27.26
N ASN A 186 -20.53 -14.61 -26.18
CA ASN A 186 -21.72 -15.49 -26.16
C ASN A 186 -23.03 -14.75 -25.83
N GLY A 187 -23.01 -13.44 -25.57
CA GLY A 187 -24.21 -12.60 -25.46
C GLY A 187 -25.05 -12.76 -24.17
N SER A 188 -24.55 -13.43 -23.16
CA SER A 188 -25.35 -13.78 -21.97
C SER A 188 -24.79 -13.31 -20.64
N LEU A 189 -23.49 -13.06 -20.56
CA LEU A 189 -22.80 -12.79 -19.27
C LEU A 189 -21.87 -11.57 -19.41
N VAL A 190 -21.63 -10.90 -18.31
CA VAL A 190 -20.65 -9.80 -18.27
C VAL A 190 -19.29 -10.34 -17.77
N PRO A 191 -18.38 -10.71 -18.70
CA PRO A 191 -17.19 -11.52 -18.39
C PRO A 191 -16.29 -10.90 -17.31
N LYS A 192 -16.20 -9.56 -17.25
CA LYS A 192 -15.35 -8.85 -16.31
C LYS A 192 -15.55 -9.26 -14.84
N PHE A 193 -16.79 -9.58 -14.42
CA PHE A 193 -17.05 -9.99 -13.05
C PHE A 193 -16.59 -11.42 -12.78
N LEU A 194 -16.85 -12.33 -13.71
CA LEU A 194 -16.42 -13.73 -13.60
C LEU A 194 -14.90 -13.86 -13.66
N ASP A 195 -14.26 -13.07 -14.48
CA ASP A 195 -12.81 -13.06 -14.60
C ASP A 195 -12.14 -12.46 -13.36
N CYS A 196 -12.74 -11.42 -12.74
CA CYS A 196 -12.30 -10.94 -11.44
C CYS A 196 -12.37 -12.04 -10.38
N LYS A 197 -13.49 -12.80 -10.30
CA LYS A 197 -13.61 -13.93 -9.35
C LYS A 197 -12.50 -14.95 -9.57
N LYS A 198 -12.23 -15.35 -10.82
CA LYS A 198 -11.14 -16.31 -11.14
C LYS A 198 -9.77 -15.78 -10.73
N LEU A 199 -9.48 -14.50 -10.99
CA LEU A 199 -8.22 -13.87 -10.61
C LEU A 199 -8.06 -13.79 -9.10
N PHE A 200 -9.12 -13.46 -8.36
CA PHE A 200 -9.08 -13.43 -6.91
C PHE A 200 -8.90 -14.84 -6.32
N GLU A 201 -9.63 -15.85 -6.80
CA GLU A 201 -9.45 -17.22 -6.37
C GLU A 201 -8.03 -17.73 -6.67
N TYR A 202 -7.48 -17.41 -7.85
CA TYR A 202 -6.10 -17.71 -8.17
C TYR A 202 -5.13 -17.04 -7.18
N GLY A 203 -5.31 -15.72 -6.93
CA GLY A 203 -4.43 -14.98 -6.01
C GLY A 203 -4.49 -15.51 -4.58
N PHE A 204 -5.70 -15.69 -4.03
CA PHE A 204 -5.87 -16.20 -2.65
C PHE A 204 -5.43 -17.66 -2.47
N SER A 205 -5.51 -18.47 -3.53
CA SER A 205 -5.10 -19.88 -3.47
C SER A 205 -3.59 -20.08 -3.63
N ASN A 206 -2.92 -19.19 -4.38
CA ASN A 206 -1.54 -19.40 -4.76
C ASN A 206 -0.54 -18.49 -4.05
N TYR A 207 -1.00 -17.43 -3.40
CA TYR A 207 -0.13 -16.45 -2.75
C TYR A 207 -0.52 -16.23 -1.29
N SER A 208 0.46 -15.95 -0.45
CA SER A 208 0.27 -15.58 0.96
C SER A 208 1.43 -14.74 1.48
N TYR A 209 1.22 -14.07 2.61
CA TYR A 209 2.32 -13.50 3.36
C TYR A 209 3.08 -14.61 4.09
N LYS A 210 4.39 -14.68 3.87
CA LYS A 210 5.31 -15.59 4.57
C LYS A 210 6.22 -14.78 5.46
N ASN A 211 6.34 -15.19 6.73
CA ASN A 211 7.35 -14.64 7.62
C ASN A 211 8.70 -15.27 7.31
N ILE A 212 9.62 -14.50 6.70
CA ILE A 212 10.95 -14.98 6.33
C ILE A 212 12.00 -14.72 7.41
N LYS A 213 11.74 -13.77 8.31
CA LYS A 213 12.55 -13.53 9.51
C LYS A 213 11.66 -13.02 10.64
N LYS A 214 11.73 -13.70 11.79
CA LYS A 214 11.02 -13.29 13.01
C LYS A 214 11.79 -12.22 13.74
N ALA A 215 11.09 -11.30 14.37
CA ALA A 215 11.65 -10.35 15.31
C ALA A 215 12.44 -11.09 16.40
N ASN A 216 13.54 -10.49 16.83
CA ASN A 216 14.48 -11.05 17.81
C ASN A 216 15.21 -12.33 17.38
N SER A 217 15.09 -12.75 16.10
CA SER A 217 15.93 -13.86 15.60
C SER A 217 17.36 -13.39 15.35
N VAL A 218 18.33 -14.23 15.69
CA VAL A 218 19.75 -13.97 15.43
C VAL A 218 20.03 -14.05 13.93
N VAL A 219 20.66 -13.03 13.40
CA VAL A 219 21.09 -12.96 11.99
C VAL A 219 22.55 -13.36 11.86
N THR A 220 23.39 -12.78 12.71
CA THR A 220 24.83 -13.02 12.72
C THR A 220 25.41 -12.68 14.10
N LYS A 221 26.68 -13.05 14.28
CA LYS A 221 27.44 -12.71 15.48
C LYS A 221 28.70 -11.97 15.06
N VAL A 222 28.97 -10.84 15.73
CA VAL A 222 30.09 -9.97 15.40
C VAL A 222 30.96 -9.70 16.62
N SER A 223 32.23 -9.37 16.39
CA SER A 223 33.13 -8.92 17.45
C SER A 223 33.12 -7.40 17.52
N VAL A 224 33.00 -6.86 18.74
CA VAL A 224 32.93 -5.41 18.98
C VAL A 224 34.30 -4.91 19.48
N LEU A 225 34.81 -3.85 18.87
CA LEU A 225 36.09 -3.25 19.24
C LEU A 225 36.01 -2.56 20.60
N GLY A 226 37.08 -2.70 21.40
CA GLY A 226 37.17 -2.07 22.73
C GLY A 226 36.24 -2.65 23.80
N ALA A 227 35.59 -3.76 23.51
CA ALA A 227 34.69 -4.46 24.42
C ALA A 227 35.47 -5.31 25.43
N THR A 228 34.85 -5.54 26.60
CA THR A 228 35.31 -6.51 27.60
C THR A 228 35.21 -7.94 27.05
N GLU A 229 36.02 -8.87 27.53
CA GLU A 229 36.11 -10.25 27.00
C GLU A 229 34.78 -11.00 27.08
N ASP A 230 33.99 -10.75 28.12
CA ASP A 230 32.66 -11.33 28.36
C ASP A 230 31.56 -10.78 27.43
N THR A 231 31.73 -9.55 26.90
CA THR A 231 30.73 -8.89 26.05
C THR A 231 31.18 -8.63 24.61
N LYS A 232 32.40 -9.01 24.22
CA LYS A 232 32.98 -8.71 22.90
C LYS A 232 32.24 -9.37 21.73
N ASN A 233 31.57 -10.46 21.99
CA ASN A 233 30.86 -11.24 20.97
C ASN A 233 29.37 -10.91 21.04
N LEU A 234 28.91 -10.02 20.16
CA LEU A 234 27.54 -9.55 20.13
C LEU A 234 26.71 -10.30 19.08
N ASN A 235 25.57 -10.85 19.50
CA ASN A 235 24.56 -11.32 18.56
C ASN A 235 23.77 -10.13 18.01
N ILE A 236 23.55 -10.14 16.71
CA ILE A 236 22.76 -9.15 15.98
C ILE A 236 21.38 -9.74 15.72
N LEU A 237 20.34 -9.05 16.17
CA LEU A 237 18.96 -9.49 16.06
C LEU A 237 18.19 -8.66 15.03
N VAL A 238 17.18 -9.26 14.41
CA VAL A 238 16.17 -8.55 13.62
C VAL A 238 15.20 -7.84 14.57
N LYS A 239 14.95 -6.56 14.35
CA LYS A 239 14.06 -5.76 15.22
C LYS A 239 12.58 -6.10 15.02
N ASN A 240 12.13 -6.22 13.78
CA ASN A 240 10.73 -6.46 13.41
C ASN A 240 10.62 -7.69 12.51
N ASP A 241 9.46 -8.33 12.54
CA ASP A 241 9.13 -9.39 11.58
C ASP A 241 9.29 -8.89 10.14
N ILE A 242 9.85 -9.72 9.27
CA ILE A 242 9.88 -9.48 7.83
C ILE A 242 8.88 -10.45 7.19
N ASN A 243 7.72 -9.89 6.84
CA ASN A 243 6.67 -10.60 6.12
C ASN A 243 6.71 -10.21 4.66
N VAL A 244 6.78 -11.19 3.77
CA VAL A 244 6.86 -10.99 2.31
C VAL A 244 5.73 -11.71 1.61
N PHE A 245 5.21 -11.10 0.55
CA PHE A 245 4.16 -11.66 -0.27
C PHE A 245 4.78 -12.57 -1.34
N LEU A 246 4.52 -13.88 -1.27
CA LEU A 246 5.13 -14.89 -2.13
C LEU A 246 4.12 -15.95 -2.56
N GLU A 247 4.45 -16.65 -3.63
CA GLU A 247 3.76 -17.89 -3.98
C GLU A 247 3.87 -18.92 -2.85
N ASN A 248 2.78 -19.70 -2.66
CA ASN A 248 2.70 -20.67 -1.57
C ASN A 248 3.77 -21.77 -1.68
N ASN A 249 4.22 -22.10 -2.88
CA ASN A 249 5.27 -23.06 -3.17
C ASN A 249 6.69 -22.48 -3.18
N PHE A 250 6.85 -21.17 -3.00
CA PHE A 250 8.16 -20.51 -3.01
C PHE A 250 9.02 -21.01 -1.84
N ASP A 251 10.26 -21.44 -2.14
CA ASP A 251 11.23 -21.85 -1.11
C ASP A 251 11.95 -20.61 -0.54
N ILE A 252 11.56 -20.24 0.67
CA ILE A 252 12.14 -19.09 1.39
C ILE A 252 13.61 -19.28 1.77
N ASN A 253 14.13 -20.53 1.75
CA ASN A 253 15.53 -20.79 2.08
C ASN A 253 16.50 -20.30 0.97
N ASN A 254 15.99 -20.08 -0.23
CA ASN A 254 16.76 -19.52 -1.35
C ASN A 254 16.89 -18.00 -1.30
N LEU A 255 16.29 -17.32 -0.31
CA LEU A 255 16.38 -15.87 -0.16
C LEU A 255 17.68 -15.49 0.56
N GLU A 256 18.53 -14.75 -0.13
CA GLU A 256 19.76 -14.21 0.44
C GLU A 256 19.54 -12.75 0.88
N PRO A 257 19.72 -12.44 2.17
CA PRO A 257 19.63 -11.08 2.65
C PRO A 257 20.90 -10.29 2.37
N LYS A 258 20.76 -9.01 2.10
CA LYS A 258 21.83 -8.03 2.20
C LYS A 258 21.88 -7.50 3.61
N LEU A 259 23.02 -7.66 4.30
CA LEU A 259 23.27 -7.12 5.63
C LEU A 259 24.13 -5.85 5.51
N GLU A 260 23.68 -4.77 6.10
CA GLU A 260 24.43 -3.53 6.22
C GLU A 260 24.55 -3.18 7.69
N LEU A 261 25.77 -3.33 8.25
CA LEU A 261 26.07 -2.98 9.64
C LEU A 261 26.82 -1.65 9.72
N ASP A 262 26.59 -0.91 10.79
CA ASP A 262 27.30 0.33 11.10
C ASP A 262 28.71 -0.02 11.57
N THR A 263 29.60 -0.35 10.64
CA THR A 263 30.96 -0.81 10.94
C THR A 263 31.99 0.32 10.91
N PRO A 264 33.00 0.30 11.81
CA PRO A 264 33.24 -0.68 12.87
C PRO A 264 32.34 -0.49 14.09
N LEU A 265 31.84 -1.60 14.67
CA LEU A 265 31.12 -1.56 15.95
C LEU A 265 32.14 -1.36 17.10
N VAL A 266 31.93 -0.34 17.91
CA VAL A 266 32.84 0.04 19.00
C VAL A 266 32.06 0.14 20.32
N ALA A 267 32.60 -0.45 21.38
CA ALA A 267 32.03 -0.37 22.73
C ALA A 267 32.14 1.08 23.32
N PRO A 268 31.17 1.52 24.12
CA PRO A 268 30.03 0.75 24.62
C PRO A 268 28.87 0.74 23.64
N ILE A 269 28.11 -0.36 23.56
CA ILE A 269 26.86 -0.47 22.82
C ILE A 269 25.76 -0.83 23.79
N LYS A 270 24.60 -0.17 23.68
CA LYS A 270 23.43 -0.48 24.50
C LYS A 270 22.58 -1.55 23.81
N GLY A 271 22.15 -2.57 24.55
CA GLY A 271 21.20 -3.57 24.07
C GLY A 271 19.91 -2.91 23.54
N GLY A 272 19.39 -3.43 22.44
CA GLY A 272 18.24 -2.89 21.71
C GLY A 272 18.56 -1.69 20.81
N SER A 273 19.79 -1.12 20.83
CA SER A 273 20.15 -0.04 19.90
C SER A 273 20.27 -0.57 18.46
N THR A 274 19.83 0.25 17.52
CA THR A 274 19.98 -0.03 16.07
C THR A 274 21.45 0.07 15.68
N ILE A 275 21.95 -0.95 14.98
CA ILE A 275 23.35 -1.10 14.56
C ILE A 275 23.48 -1.49 13.09
N GLY A 276 22.41 -1.37 12.32
CA GLY A 276 22.38 -1.67 10.90
C GLY A 276 20.99 -2.02 10.39
N LYS A 277 20.94 -2.59 9.21
CA LYS A 277 19.71 -3.06 8.57
C LYS A 277 19.92 -4.36 7.81
N ILE A 278 18.85 -5.14 7.69
CA ILE A 278 18.73 -6.30 6.81
C ILE A 278 17.75 -5.98 5.69
N THR A 279 18.08 -6.36 4.47
CA THR A 279 17.27 -6.08 3.28
C THR A 279 17.13 -7.35 2.44
N TYR A 280 15.91 -7.62 1.98
CA TYR A 280 15.62 -8.60 0.94
C TYR A 280 15.08 -7.87 -0.27
N ASP A 281 15.59 -8.17 -1.45
CA ASP A 281 15.06 -7.75 -2.74
C ASP A 281 14.38 -8.96 -3.39
N ILE A 282 13.07 -8.88 -3.58
CA ILE A 282 12.28 -9.95 -4.16
C ILE A 282 11.50 -9.35 -5.33
N ASP A 283 11.89 -9.69 -6.55
CA ASP A 283 11.30 -9.19 -7.79
C ASP A 283 11.23 -7.65 -7.84
N GLY A 284 12.26 -6.97 -7.31
CA GLY A 284 12.34 -5.50 -7.25
C GLY A 284 11.56 -4.87 -6.10
N ILE A 285 10.90 -5.67 -5.26
CA ILE A 285 10.25 -5.19 -4.03
C ILE A 285 11.22 -5.34 -2.87
N ILE A 286 11.47 -4.21 -2.19
CA ILE A 286 12.43 -4.13 -1.08
C ILE A 286 11.71 -4.31 0.24
N TYR A 287 12.10 -5.37 0.97
CA TYR A 287 11.67 -5.65 2.35
C TYR A 287 12.84 -5.44 3.30
N THR A 288 12.64 -4.67 4.35
CA THR A 288 13.73 -4.29 5.26
C THR A 288 13.29 -4.30 6.72
N SER A 289 14.25 -4.58 7.61
CA SER A 289 14.12 -4.36 9.05
C SER A 289 15.43 -3.82 9.61
N GLU A 290 15.34 -3.07 10.70
CA GLU A 290 16.53 -2.68 11.47
C GLU A 290 17.16 -3.90 12.14
N LEU A 291 18.48 -3.83 12.30
CA LEU A 291 19.26 -4.77 13.09
C LEU A 291 19.61 -4.13 14.43
N ILE A 292 19.43 -4.87 15.51
CA ILE A 292 19.66 -4.39 16.87
C ILE A 292 20.68 -5.25 17.61
N ALA A 293 21.34 -4.65 18.58
CA ALA A 293 22.20 -5.33 19.53
C ALA A 293 21.37 -6.16 20.50
N GLU A 294 21.70 -7.46 20.70
CA GLU A 294 20.98 -8.33 21.66
C GLU A 294 21.14 -7.87 23.10
N THR A 295 22.37 -7.50 23.48
CA THR A 295 22.73 -7.18 24.87
C THR A 295 23.61 -5.95 24.91
N ASP A 296 23.82 -5.43 26.12
CA ASP A 296 24.81 -4.39 26.38
C ASP A 296 26.22 -4.90 26.11
N VAL A 297 27.06 -4.06 25.50
CA VAL A 297 28.49 -4.31 25.31
C VAL A 297 29.29 -3.30 26.12
N ASN A 298 30.04 -3.78 27.07
CA ASN A 298 30.80 -2.95 27.98
C ASN A 298 32.19 -2.59 27.42
N ILE A 299 32.61 -1.36 27.65
CA ILE A 299 33.95 -0.91 27.28
C ILE A 299 35.01 -1.42 28.26
N VAL A 300 36.19 -1.77 27.78
CA VAL A 300 37.36 -2.05 28.62
C VAL A 300 37.78 -0.80 29.35
N ASN A 301 37.71 -0.83 30.69
CA ASN A 301 38.15 0.30 31.51
C ASN A 301 39.67 0.23 31.79
N PHE A 302 40.42 0.81 30.86
CA PHE A 302 41.90 0.86 30.99
C PHE A 302 42.40 1.54 32.25
N VAL A 303 41.67 2.53 32.78
CA VAL A 303 42.05 3.21 34.03
C VAL A 303 42.02 2.23 35.20
N LEU A 304 41.00 1.38 35.27
CA LEU A 304 40.87 0.38 36.32
C LEU A 304 41.94 -0.72 36.20
N ILE A 305 42.35 -1.07 34.98
CA ILE A 305 43.43 -2.04 34.71
C ILE A 305 44.77 -1.44 35.18
N ILE A 306 45.08 -0.18 34.82
CA ILE A 306 46.31 0.50 35.24
C ILE A 306 46.35 0.63 36.75
N PHE A 307 45.24 1.00 37.39
CA PHE A 307 45.14 1.09 38.85
C PHE A 307 45.39 -0.27 39.52
N ARG A 308 44.79 -1.36 39.01
CA ARG A 308 45.04 -2.73 39.55
C ARG A 308 46.50 -3.17 39.38
N LEU A 309 47.10 -2.89 38.23
CA LEU A 309 48.52 -3.18 38.00
C LEU A 309 49.43 -2.39 38.91
N GLY A 310 49.13 -1.09 39.14
CA GLY A 310 49.86 -0.24 40.09
C GLY A 310 49.77 -0.77 41.51
N LEU A 311 48.61 -1.25 41.94
CA LEU A 311 48.39 -1.82 43.26
C LEU A 311 49.17 -3.15 43.45
N ILE A 312 49.21 -4.00 42.42
CA ILE A 312 49.99 -5.24 42.40
C ILE A 312 51.48 -4.91 42.52
N LEU A 313 51.99 -3.95 41.75
CA LEU A 313 53.39 -3.54 41.81
C LEU A 313 53.75 -2.95 43.17
N LEU A 314 52.84 -2.17 43.79
CA LEU A 314 53.03 -1.66 45.17
C LEU A 314 53.12 -2.79 46.19
N VAL A 315 52.24 -3.78 46.12
CA VAL A 315 52.30 -4.95 47.03
C VAL A 315 53.59 -5.73 46.84
N ILE A 316 54.05 -5.96 45.61
CA ILE A 316 55.32 -6.61 45.30
C ILE A 316 56.47 -5.78 45.89
N PHE A 317 56.46 -4.46 45.72
CA PHE A 317 57.49 -3.58 46.29
C PHE A 317 57.54 -3.63 47.79
N ILE A 318 56.37 -3.57 48.47
CA ILE A 318 56.29 -3.67 49.94
C ILE A 318 56.84 -5.03 50.40
N PHE A 319 56.48 -6.14 49.72
CA PHE A 319 57.00 -7.48 50.03
C PHE A 319 58.53 -7.54 49.97
N PHE A 320 59.15 -7.02 48.89
CA PHE A 320 60.60 -6.99 48.76
C PHE A 320 61.24 -6.01 49.78
N ALA A 321 60.60 -4.91 50.14
CA ALA A 321 61.13 -3.98 51.17
C ALA A 321 61.14 -4.63 52.55
N ILE A 322 60.13 -5.47 52.88
CA ILE A 322 60.10 -6.20 54.17
C ILE A 322 61.16 -7.28 54.18
N PHE A 323 61.32 -8.08 53.14
CA PHE A 323 62.34 -9.12 53.08
C PHE A 323 63.77 -8.63 52.99
N ARG A 324 64.01 -7.40 52.59
CA ARG A 324 65.34 -6.79 52.59
C ARG A 324 65.78 -6.21 53.94
N ARG A 325 64.84 -6.19 54.90
CA ARG A 325 65.07 -5.69 56.27
C ARG A 325 65.18 -6.80 57.34
N SER A 326 64.95 -8.06 56.94
CA SER A 326 65.24 -9.27 57.71
C SER A 326 66.57 -9.90 57.24
#